data_de98b555e1c6c90d48ecfa6a73a3a1f6
#
_entry.id   de98b555e1c6c90d48ecfa6a73a3a1f6
#
_cell.length_a   1.000
_cell.length_b   1.000
_cell.length_c   1.000
_cell.angle_alpha   90.00
_cell.angle_beta   90.00
_cell.angle_gamma   90.00
#
_symmetry.space_group_name_H-M   'P 1'
#
loop_
_entity.id
_entity.type
_entity.pdbx_description
1 polymer ?
#
loop_
_entity_poly.entity_id
_entity_poly.type
_entity_poly.pdbx_seq_one_letter_code
_entity_poly.pdbx_strand_id
1 'polypeptide(L)'
;MINELLQHTLAASRQLVTLDDATINRILIDTASALLTRQAEVLAANVEDLSRMDPANPKYDRLKLTEERLAGIAGDMKNVASLPSPLGKLLSETTRPNGMVTVSYTHLRA
;
A
#
# COMPACT_ATOMS: atom_id res chain seq x y z
N MET A 1 11.60 8.76 18.40
CA MET A 1 11.72 7.86 17.22
C MET A 1 10.36 7.38 16.70
N ILE A 2 9.64 6.57 17.43
CA ILE A 2 8.31 6.09 16.97
C ILE A 2 7.32 7.25 16.79
N ASN A 3 7.30 8.20 17.70
CA ASN A 3 6.41 9.37 17.62
C ASN A 3 6.67 10.22 16.37
N GLU A 4 7.94 10.43 16.02
CA GLU A 4 8.30 11.16 14.80
C GLU A 4 7.85 10.41 13.54
N LEU A 5 8.07 9.09 13.51
CA LEU A 5 7.63 8.25 12.40
C LEU A 5 6.11 8.33 12.22
N LEU A 6 5.36 8.25 13.33
CA LEU A 6 3.91 8.34 13.30
C LEU A 6 3.43 9.72 12.85
N GLN A 7 4.09 10.79 13.29
CA GLN A 7 3.77 12.15 12.85
C GLN A 7 4.02 12.34 11.36
N HIS A 8 5.15 11.84 10.84
CA HIS A 8 5.44 11.87 9.41
C HIS A 8 4.43 11.08 8.60
N THR A 9 4.04 9.90 9.08
CA THR A 9 3.02 9.07 8.45
C THR A 9 1.67 9.77 8.40
N LEU A 10 1.27 10.42 9.48
CA LEU A 10 0.03 11.19 9.53
C LEU A 10 0.06 12.37 8.55
N ALA A 11 1.17 13.10 8.50
CA ALA A 11 1.34 14.21 7.55
C ALA A 11 1.27 13.72 6.10
N ALA A 12 1.95 12.62 5.80
CA ALA A 12 1.93 12.00 4.47
C ALA A 12 0.52 11.53 4.09
N SER A 13 -0.24 10.95 5.02
CA SER A 13 -1.60 10.47 4.77
C SER A 13 -2.54 11.60 4.35
N ARG A 14 -2.36 12.80 4.90
CA ARG A 14 -3.15 13.98 4.56
C ARG A 14 -2.86 14.48 3.15
N GLN A 15 -1.65 14.25 2.65
CA GLN A 15 -1.28 14.60 1.27
C GLN A 15 -1.79 13.57 0.25
N LEU A 16 -1.93 12.31 0.64
CA LEU A 16 -2.37 11.24 -0.26
C LEU A 16 -3.73 11.52 -0.90
N VAL A 17 -4.66 12.12 -0.15
CA VAL A 17 -6.01 12.43 -0.65
C VAL A 17 -6.02 13.50 -1.74
N THR A 18 -4.94 14.27 -1.89
CA THR A 18 -4.80 15.31 -2.91
C THR A 18 -4.17 14.81 -4.20
N LEU A 19 -3.65 13.58 -4.22
CA LEU A 19 -2.98 13.01 -5.38
C LEU A 19 -3.99 12.53 -6.42
N ASP A 20 -3.67 12.72 -7.70
CA ASP A 20 -4.44 12.17 -8.79
C ASP A 20 -4.12 10.68 -9.04
N ASP A 21 -4.96 10.03 -9.84
CA ASP A 21 -4.80 8.60 -10.15
C ASP A 21 -3.47 8.31 -10.85
N ALA A 22 -3.05 9.18 -11.76
CA ALA A 22 -1.78 9.01 -12.48
C ALA A 22 -0.57 9.03 -11.53
N THR A 23 -0.57 9.92 -10.55
CA THR A 23 0.50 10.02 -9.55
C THR A 23 0.53 8.79 -8.65
N ILE A 24 -0.63 8.33 -8.17
CA ILE A 24 -0.75 7.13 -7.33
C ILE A 24 -0.27 5.89 -8.10
N ASN A 25 -0.69 5.74 -9.35
CA ASN A 25 -0.30 4.61 -10.18
C ASN A 25 1.20 4.60 -10.45
N ARG A 26 1.79 5.77 -10.68
CA ARG A 26 3.23 5.91 -10.86
C ARG A 26 4.01 5.55 -9.60
N ILE A 27 3.52 5.94 -8.40
CA ILE A 27 4.13 5.55 -7.13
C ILE A 27 4.13 4.02 -6.98
N LEU A 28 3.02 3.36 -7.30
CA LEU A 28 2.92 1.91 -7.23
C LEU A 28 3.89 1.21 -8.20
N ILE A 29 3.96 1.68 -9.43
CA ILE A 29 4.86 1.14 -10.45
C ILE A 29 6.32 1.36 -10.07
N ASP A 30 6.68 2.55 -9.62
CA ASP A 30 8.03 2.89 -9.18
C ASP A 30 8.44 2.07 -7.95
N THR A 31 7.53 1.86 -7.01
CA THR A 31 7.76 1.01 -5.84
C THR A 31 7.99 -0.44 -6.25
N ALA A 32 7.20 -0.97 -7.17
CA ALA A 32 7.38 -2.33 -7.70
C ALA A 32 8.74 -2.48 -8.39
N SER A 33 9.15 -1.50 -9.17
CA SER A 33 10.45 -1.49 -9.84
C SER A 33 11.61 -1.39 -8.84
N ALA A 34 11.48 -0.55 -7.82
CA ALA A 34 12.46 -0.41 -6.75
C ALA A 34 12.61 -1.70 -5.94
N LEU A 35 11.51 -2.40 -5.68
CA LEU A 35 11.53 -3.70 -4.99
C LEU A 35 12.38 -4.72 -5.76
N LEU A 36 12.21 -4.79 -7.07
CA LEU A 36 12.99 -5.71 -7.91
C LEU A 36 14.46 -5.28 -8.05
N THR A 37 14.72 -3.98 -8.16
CA THR A 37 16.08 -3.45 -8.26
C THR A 37 16.86 -3.67 -6.97
N ARG A 38 16.20 -3.59 -5.82
CA ARG A 38 16.81 -3.75 -4.50
C ARG A 38 16.49 -5.09 -3.85
N GLN A 39 16.11 -6.08 -4.64
CA GLN A 39 15.72 -7.40 -4.12
C GLN A 39 16.82 -8.07 -3.29
N ALA A 40 18.08 -7.88 -3.64
CA ALA A 40 19.20 -8.46 -2.89
C ALA A 40 19.24 -7.95 -1.44
N GLU A 41 18.98 -6.67 -1.22
CA GLU A 41 18.91 -6.07 0.12
C GLU A 41 17.72 -6.62 0.92
N VAL A 42 16.56 -6.73 0.27
CA VAL A 42 15.35 -7.26 0.89
C VAL A 42 15.52 -8.72 1.28
N LEU A 43 16.08 -9.52 0.38
CA LEU A 43 16.33 -10.94 0.65
C LEU A 43 17.37 -11.15 1.75
N ALA A 44 18.41 -10.31 1.81
CA ALA A 44 19.40 -10.37 2.88
C ALA A 44 18.78 -10.07 4.25
N ALA A 45 17.97 -9.04 4.34
CA ALA A 45 17.24 -8.71 5.56
C ALA A 45 16.26 -9.84 5.96
N ASN A 46 15.60 -10.44 4.99
CA ASN A 46 14.70 -11.57 5.22
C ASN A 46 15.44 -12.81 5.77
N VAL A 47 16.63 -13.10 5.25
CA VAL A 47 17.47 -14.19 5.78
C VAL A 47 17.81 -13.93 7.24
N GLU A 48 18.14 -12.71 7.61
CA GLU A 48 18.41 -12.35 9.00
C GLU A 48 17.18 -12.56 9.89
N ASP A 49 16.01 -12.15 9.43
CA ASP A 49 14.74 -12.35 10.16
C ASP A 49 14.43 -13.85 10.32
N LEU A 50 14.61 -14.64 9.27
CA LEU A 50 14.37 -16.08 9.29
C LEU A 50 15.34 -16.81 10.24
N SER A 51 16.55 -16.30 10.43
CA SER A 51 17.53 -16.89 11.36
C SER A 51 17.07 -16.84 12.82
N ARG A 52 16.15 -15.95 13.13
CA ARG A 52 15.55 -15.76 14.47
C ARG A 52 14.30 -16.60 14.68
N MET A 53 13.82 -17.30 13.67
CA MET A 53 12.60 -18.10 13.71
C MET A 53 12.92 -19.58 13.59
N ASP A 54 12.21 -20.42 14.38
CA ASP A 54 12.29 -21.87 14.27
C ASP A 54 11.71 -22.32 12.91
N PRO A 55 12.48 -23.05 12.09
CA PRO A 55 11.98 -23.60 10.83
C PRO A 55 10.74 -24.51 10.95
N ALA A 56 10.54 -25.10 12.12
CA ALA A 56 9.34 -25.90 12.40
C ALA A 56 8.08 -25.07 12.65
N ASN A 57 8.22 -23.75 12.85
CA ASN A 57 7.08 -22.86 13.05
C ASN A 57 6.25 -22.76 11.76
N PRO A 58 4.93 -22.98 11.81
CA PRO A 58 4.07 -22.90 10.62
C PRO A 58 4.10 -21.52 9.92
N LYS A 59 4.49 -20.47 10.64
CA LYS A 59 4.61 -19.12 10.09
C LYS A 59 5.94 -18.89 9.34
N TYR A 60 6.90 -19.80 9.43
CA TYR A 60 8.20 -19.67 8.79
C TYR A 60 8.08 -19.50 7.28
N ASP A 61 7.29 -20.34 6.63
CA ASP A 61 7.09 -20.24 5.19
C ASP A 61 6.39 -18.96 4.76
N ARG A 62 5.50 -18.43 5.61
CA ARG A 62 4.83 -17.15 5.35
C ARG A 62 5.77 -15.95 5.42
N LEU A 63 6.78 -16.03 6.29
CA LEU A 63 7.80 -14.99 6.42
C LEU A 63 8.84 -15.06 5.30
N LYS A 64 9.13 -16.27 4.81
CA LYS A 64 10.18 -16.51 3.83
C LYS A 64 9.90 -15.84 2.50
N LEU A 65 10.83 -15.01 2.05
CA LEU A 65 10.82 -14.38 0.73
C LEU A 65 11.80 -15.11 -0.21
N THR A 66 11.46 -15.14 -1.49
CA THR A 66 12.30 -15.62 -2.58
C THR A 66 12.24 -14.60 -3.72
N GLU A 67 13.16 -14.71 -4.67
CA GLU A 67 13.11 -13.85 -5.88
C GLU A 67 11.76 -13.98 -6.60
N GLU A 68 11.25 -15.21 -6.70
CA GLU A 68 9.95 -15.49 -7.31
C GLU A 68 8.80 -14.84 -6.55
N ARG A 69 8.80 -14.91 -5.22
CA ARG A 69 7.78 -14.26 -4.38
C ARG A 69 7.83 -12.74 -4.48
N LEU A 70 9.02 -12.16 -4.53
CA LEU A 70 9.19 -10.71 -4.74
C LEU A 70 8.70 -10.28 -6.13
N ALA A 71 8.99 -11.06 -7.17
CA ALA A 71 8.46 -10.80 -8.51
C ALA A 71 6.94 -10.87 -8.54
N GLY A 72 6.32 -11.81 -7.83
CA GLY A 72 4.88 -11.91 -7.65
C GLY A 72 4.29 -10.68 -6.98
N ILE A 73 4.91 -10.21 -5.88
CA ILE A 73 4.49 -9.00 -5.17
C ILE A 73 4.57 -7.78 -6.09
N ALA A 74 5.67 -7.61 -6.82
CA ALA A 74 5.83 -6.51 -7.78
C ALA A 74 4.78 -6.56 -8.89
N GLY A 75 4.46 -7.76 -9.39
CA GLY A 75 3.39 -7.97 -10.36
C GLY A 75 2.03 -7.57 -9.82
N ASP A 76 1.71 -7.94 -8.59
CA ASP A 76 0.46 -7.57 -7.92
C ASP A 76 0.37 -6.05 -7.72
N MET A 77 1.46 -5.38 -7.37
CA MET A 77 1.50 -3.91 -7.26
C MET A 77 1.20 -3.23 -8.60
N LYS A 78 1.74 -3.75 -9.69
CA LYS A 78 1.45 -3.26 -11.05
C LYS A 78 -0.01 -3.49 -11.43
N ASN A 79 -0.60 -4.63 -11.05
CA ASN A 79 -2.01 -4.91 -11.26
C ASN A 79 -2.90 -3.92 -10.50
N VAL A 80 -2.57 -3.62 -9.24
CA VAL A 80 -3.29 -2.61 -8.46
C VAL A 80 -3.18 -1.23 -9.11
N ALA A 81 -2.02 -0.89 -9.68
CA ALA A 81 -1.82 0.37 -10.40
C ALA A 81 -2.71 0.50 -11.65
N SER A 82 -3.20 -0.60 -12.20
CA SER A 82 -4.13 -0.59 -13.33
C SER A 82 -5.58 -0.33 -12.93
N LEU A 83 -5.89 -0.39 -11.64
CA LEU A 83 -7.24 -0.15 -11.12
C LEU A 83 -7.51 1.35 -10.95
N PRO A 84 -8.77 1.81 -11.08
CA PRO A 84 -9.11 3.19 -10.78
C PRO A 84 -8.96 3.47 -9.28
N SER A 85 -8.52 4.68 -8.93
CA SER A 85 -8.40 5.08 -7.53
C SER A 85 -9.79 5.20 -6.89
N PRO A 86 -10.00 4.69 -5.68
CA PRO A 86 -11.25 4.88 -4.94
C PRO A 86 -11.32 6.24 -4.24
N LEU A 87 -10.24 7.04 -4.26
CA LEU A 87 -10.18 8.32 -3.55
C LEU A 87 -11.22 9.30 -4.06
N GLY A 88 -12.00 9.86 -3.13
CA GLY A 88 -13.02 10.87 -3.45
C GLY A 88 -14.19 10.33 -4.26
N LYS A 89 -14.31 9.02 -4.44
CA LYS A 89 -15.42 8.42 -5.20
C LYS A 89 -16.74 8.63 -4.47
N LEU A 90 -17.71 9.19 -5.19
CA LEU A 90 -19.07 9.34 -4.68
C LEU A 90 -19.71 7.95 -4.54
N LEU A 91 -20.10 7.59 -3.32
CA LEU A 91 -20.75 6.30 -3.02
C LEU A 91 -22.27 6.42 -3.06
N SER A 92 -22.80 7.52 -2.53
CA SER A 92 -24.23 7.78 -2.54
C SER A 92 -24.52 9.27 -2.45
N GLU A 93 -25.64 9.68 -3.05
CA GLU A 93 -26.17 11.01 -2.98
C GLU A 93 -27.69 10.94 -2.77
N THR A 94 -28.19 11.66 -1.80
CA THR A 94 -29.63 11.72 -1.51
C THR A 94 -30.05 13.18 -1.32
N THR A 95 -31.07 13.60 -2.07
CA THR A 95 -31.68 14.91 -1.91
C THR A 95 -32.93 14.76 -1.05
N ARG A 96 -32.97 15.51 0.06
CA ARG A 96 -34.13 15.54 0.95
C ARG A 96 -35.21 16.45 0.40
N PRO A 97 -36.50 16.28 0.82
CA PRO A 97 -37.61 17.11 0.35
C PRO A 97 -37.42 18.62 0.62
N ASN A 98 -36.63 19.00 1.63
CA ASN A 98 -36.30 20.38 1.96
C ASN A 98 -35.15 20.96 1.09
N GLY A 99 -34.66 20.21 0.08
CA GLY A 99 -33.55 20.62 -0.77
C GLY A 99 -32.17 20.31 -0.23
N MET A 100 -32.05 19.72 0.96
CA MET A 100 -30.77 19.32 1.52
C MET A 100 -30.23 18.12 0.77
N VAL A 101 -28.96 18.19 0.34
CA VAL A 101 -28.24 17.11 -0.34
C VAL A 101 -27.29 16.41 0.65
N THR A 102 -27.46 15.10 0.79
CA THR A 102 -26.57 14.26 1.59
C THR A 102 -25.72 13.41 0.66
N VAL A 103 -24.38 13.41 0.86
CA VAL A 103 -23.43 12.67 0.03
C VAL A 103 -22.55 11.76 0.90
N SER A 104 -22.14 10.67 0.33
CA SER A 104 -21.16 9.73 0.93
C SER A 104 -20.03 9.50 -0.07
N TYR A 105 -18.79 9.65 0.40
CA TYR A 105 -17.57 9.46 -0.40
C TYR A 105 -16.70 8.37 0.18
N THR A 106 -15.88 7.75 -0.68
CA THR A 106 -14.78 6.91 -0.19
C THR A 106 -13.78 7.77 0.58
N HIS A 107 -13.34 7.28 1.72
CA HIS A 107 -12.38 7.97 2.57
C HIS A 107 -11.34 6.98 3.08
N LEU A 108 -10.07 7.31 2.86
CA LEU A 108 -8.95 6.54 3.41
C LEU A 108 -8.54 7.17 4.74
N ARG A 109 -8.61 6.37 5.79
CA ARG A 109 -8.04 6.73 7.08
C ARG A 109 -6.62 6.17 7.18
N ALA A 110 -5.72 7.02 7.66
CA ALA A 110 -4.39 6.57 8.06
C ALA A 110 -4.44 5.90 9.43
#